data_8cca5a6ef893c3f217e34413a453d7f4
#
_entry.id   8cca5a6ef893c3f217e34413a453d7f4
#
_cell.length_a   1.000
_cell.length_b   1.000
_cell.length_c   1.000
_cell.angle_alpha   90.00
_cell.angle_beta   90.00
_cell.angle_gamma   90.00
#
_symmetry.space_group_name_H-M   'P 1'
#
loop_
_entity.id
_entity.type
_entity.pdbx_description
1 polymer ?
#
loop_
_entity_poly.entity_id
_entity_poly.type
_entity_poly.pdbx_seq_one_letter_code
_entity_poly.pdbx_strand_id
1 'polypeptide(L)'
;KASLISSRGCPFHCHFCSIITFYAASPGKSWRGRSVANVVDEMEQLARQGGASHFEFQDDNFFVQPKRALEIAEALRARGVDFTFAFLTRADQIVKGEKYFPAFRQAGLRYVGAGLESGSQGSLDRLNKETTVEENSRALHILWGNDVAAQVDFIMFEPNTTVEDLEQNMDFIESHGLFGYFPPIILSTLALFPGTRSREEAEAAGIAFGSVHESLPYHFQNHDAARVKVLLDQSMGTFGAAWYELVIDLQDELARREAELERANGHTSQLLPLVREMKLEYSGLASLPYLLLKRILREGRQAGFEPLQAALLMQPTLFEFNAARLRVARVRDRL
;
A
#
# COMPACT_ATOMS: atom_id res chain seq x y z
N LYS A 1 6.59 4.34 -19.50
CA LYS A 1 6.24 3.28 -18.56
C LYS A 1 5.57 2.13 -19.29
N ALA A 2 5.92 0.88 -18.93
CA ALA A 2 5.26 -0.32 -19.42
C ALA A 2 4.99 -1.29 -18.26
N SER A 3 3.86 -1.99 -18.32
CA SER A 3 3.51 -3.07 -17.40
C SER A 3 3.65 -4.41 -18.11
N LEU A 4 4.19 -5.41 -17.44
CA LEU A 4 4.36 -6.75 -17.99
C LEU A 4 4.20 -7.82 -16.90
N ILE A 5 3.98 -9.06 -17.33
CA ILE A 5 3.89 -10.23 -16.46
C ILE A 5 5.05 -11.16 -16.78
N SER A 6 5.91 -11.42 -15.80
CA SER A 6 7.03 -12.34 -15.94
C SER A 6 6.73 -13.74 -15.38
N SER A 7 5.75 -13.84 -14.48
CA SER A 7 5.27 -15.09 -13.90
C SER A 7 3.79 -15.01 -13.56
N ARG A 8 3.16 -16.15 -13.35
CA ARG A 8 1.75 -16.27 -12.96
C ARG A 8 1.61 -17.21 -11.79
N GLY A 9 0.69 -16.87 -10.88
CA GLY A 9 0.38 -17.66 -9.70
C GLY A 9 1.27 -17.33 -8.51
N CYS A 10 0.90 -17.89 -7.37
CA CYS A 10 1.57 -17.73 -6.09
C CYS A 10 1.56 -19.06 -5.34
N PRO A 11 2.67 -19.48 -4.69
CA PRO A 11 2.72 -20.75 -3.96
C PRO A 11 2.16 -20.66 -2.53
N PHE A 12 1.70 -19.50 -2.09
CA PHE A 12 1.19 -19.24 -0.74
C PHE A 12 -0.33 -19.37 -0.67
N HIS A 13 -0.87 -19.55 0.55
CA HIS A 13 -2.28 -19.87 0.79
C HIS A 13 -2.99 -18.85 1.70
N CYS A 14 -2.78 -17.55 1.45
CA CYS A 14 -3.46 -16.48 2.19
C CYS A 14 -4.99 -16.60 2.01
N HIS A 15 -5.75 -16.57 3.10
CA HIS A 15 -7.20 -16.82 3.11
C HIS A 15 -8.01 -15.79 2.31
N PHE A 16 -7.51 -14.57 2.20
CA PHE A 16 -8.17 -13.46 1.50
C PHE A 16 -7.89 -13.44 -0.03
N CYS A 17 -6.88 -14.19 -0.49
CA CYS A 17 -6.36 -14.03 -1.84
C CYS A 17 -7.07 -14.94 -2.84
N SER A 18 -7.67 -14.35 -3.88
CA SER A 18 -8.36 -15.08 -4.95
C SER A 18 -7.41 -15.78 -5.94
N ILE A 19 -6.13 -15.45 -5.95
CA ILE A 19 -5.14 -15.96 -6.91
C ILE A 19 -5.02 -17.48 -6.83
N ILE A 20 -5.05 -18.04 -5.62
CA ILE A 20 -4.95 -19.49 -5.40
C ILE A 20 -6.11 -20.21 -6.08
N THR A 21 -7.35 -19.77 -5.79
CA THR A 21 -8.57 -20.34 -6.35
C THR A 21 -8.61 -20.17 -7.86
N PHE A 22 -8.22 -18.99 -8.35
CA PHE A 22 -8.18 -18.71 -9.79
C PHE A 22 -7.26 -19.67 -10.54
N TYR A 23 -6.04 -19.91 -10.04
CA TYR A 23 -5.12 -20.83 -10.71
C TYR A 23 -5.36 -22.31 -10.39
N ALA A 24 -6.05 -22.63 -9.30
CA ALA A 24 -6.48 -24.02 -9.02
C ALA A 24 -7.47 -24.55 -10.05
N ALA A 25 -8.20 -23.68 -10.76
CA ALA A 25 -9.08 -24.05 -11.85
C ALA A 25 -8.34 -24.61 -13.07
N SER A 26 -7.01 -24.48 -13.15
CA SER A 26 -6.18 -25.00 -14.25
C SER A 26 -5.16 -26.02 -13.73
N PRO A 27 -4.95 -27.14 -14.46
CA PRO A 27 -3.92 -28.11 -14.06
C PRO A 27 -2.51 -27.50 -14.16
N GLY A 28 -1.62 -27.86 -13.24
CA GLY A 28 -0.22 -27.45 -13.27
C GLY A 28 0.30 -26.93 -11.95
N LYS A 29 1.46 -26.30 -12.02
CA LYS A 29 2.12 -25.73 -10.83
C LYS A 29 1.40 -24.44 -10.38
N SER A 30 1.32 -24.22 -9.08
CA SER A 30 0.76 -23.00 -8.47
C SER A 30 1.50 -21.71 -8.88
N TRP A 31 2.75 -21.81 -9.27
CA TRP A 31 3.56 -20.72 -9.82
C TRP A 31 4.30 -21.16 -11.09
N ARG A 32 4.31 -20.30 -12.12
CA ARG A 32 4.91 -20.56 -13.44
C ARG A 32 5.61 -19.31 -13.94
N GLY A 33 6.94 -19.35 -14.00
CA GLY A 33 7.76 -18.26 -14.57
C GLY A 33 7.97 -18.45 -16.08
N ARG A 34 7.94 -17.36 -16.82
CA ARG A 34 8.45 -17.28 -18.21
C ARG A 34 9.98 -17.43 -18.18
N SER A 35 10.60 -17.83 -19.27
CA SER A 35 12.06 -17.83 -19.34
C SER A 35 12.61 -16.40 -19.25
N VAL A 36 13.81 -16.26 -18.70
CA VAL A 36 14.50 -14.96 -18.61
C VAL A 36 14.60 -14.32 -20.01
N ALA A 37 15.06 -15.09 -21.01
CA ALA A 37 15.19 -14.61 -22.38
C ALA A 37 13.88 -14.04 -22.93
N ASN A 38 12.75 -14.76 -22.76
CA ASN A 38 11.45 -14.29 -23.25
C ASN A 38 10.98 -12.99 -22.59
N VAL A 39 11.23 -12.81 -21.29
CA VAL A 39 10.89 -11.56 -20.58
C VAL A 39 11.78 -10.42 -21.05
N VAL A 40 13.08 -10.68 -21.17
CA VAL A 40 14.07 -9.67 -21.59
C VAL A 40 13.85 -9.22 -23.02
N ASP A 41 13.49 -10.14 -23.94
CA ASP A 41 13.16 -9.81 -25.33
C ASP A 41 11.96 -8.87 -25.42
N GLU A 42 10.91 -9.13 -24.64
CA GLU A 42 9.73 -8.24 -24.57
C GLU A 42 10.09 -6.87 -23.97
N MET A 43 10.86 -6.84 -22.87
CA MET A 43 11.29 -5.58 -22.25
C MET A 43 12.14 -4.75 -23.21
N GLU A 44 13.09 -5.39 -23.93
CA GLU A 44 13.91 -4.72 -24.94
C GLU A 44 13.04 -4.15 -26.07
N GLN A 45 12.08 -4.91 -26.55
CA GLN A 45 11.15 -4.44 -27.57
C GLN A 45 10.34 -3.22 -27.08
N LEU A 46 9.79 -3.28 -25.88
CA LEU A 46 9.04 -2.16 -25.28
C LEU A 46 9.92 -0.92 -25.07
N ALA A 47 11.18 -1.11 -24.69
CA ALA A 47 12.13 -0.01 -24.55
C ALA A 47 12.48 0.63 -25.88
N ARG A 48 12.91 -0.14 -26.87
CA ARG A 48 13.42 0.35 -28.16
C ARG A 48 12.32 0.86 -29.09
N GLN A 49 11.18 0.17 -29.13
CA GLN A 49 10.06 0.53 -30.02
C GLN A 49 9.02 1.42 -29.36
N GLY A 50 8.78 1.20 -28.04
CA GLY A 50 7.77 1.93 -27.25
C GLY A 50 8.32 3.06 -26.40
N GLY A 51 9.65 3.25 -26.32
CA GLY A 51 10.29 4.27 -25.50
C GLY A 51 10.11 4.03 -23.99
N ALA A 52 9.79 2.80 -23.55
CA ALA A 52 9.60 2.50 -22.14
C ALA A 52 10.95 2.51 -21.40
N SER A 53 11.05 3.34 -20.34
CA SER A 53 12.20 3.42 -19.45
C SER A 53 11.88 3.03 -18.00
N HIS A 54 10.62 2.71 -17.70
CA HIS A 54 10.17 2.19 -16.43
C HIS A 54 9.26 0.98 -16.63
N PHE A 55 9.57 -0.12 -15.94
CA PHE A 55 8.82 -1.38 -16.03
C PHE A 55 8.17 -1.72 -14.69
N GLU A 56 6.87 -2.04 -14.72
CA GLU A 56 6.15 -2.57 -13.57
C GLU A 56 5.79 -4.03 -13.82
N PHE A 57 6.32 -4.91 -12.99
CA PHE A 57 5.95 -6.31 -13.00
C PHE A 57 4.62 -6.51 -12.26
N GLN A 58 3.58 -6.89 -13.01
CA GLN A 58 2.24 -7.18 -12.52
C GLN A 58 2.07 -8.67 -12.18
N ASP A 59 3.14 -9.29 -11.70
CA ASP A 59 3.15 -10.67 -11.26
C ASP A 59 2.37 -10.79 -9.94
N ASP A 60 1.64 -11.88 -9.74
CA ASP A 60 0.95 -12.17 -8.47
C ASP A 60 1.93 -12.25 -7.27
N ASN A 61 3.14 -12.68 -7.54
CA ASN A 61 4.30 -12.62 -6.65
C ASN A 61 5.59 -12.75 -7.47
N PHE A 62 6.23 -11.63 -7.72
CA PHE A 62 7.43 -11.57 -8.57
C PHE A 62 8.64 -12.26 -7.93
N PHE A 63 8.77 -12.18 -6.61
CA PHE A 63 9.99 -12.52 -5.89
C PHE A 63 10.03 -13.98 -5.38
N VAL A 64 9.17 -14.86 -5.90
CA VAL A 64 9.19 -16.31 -5.58
C VAL A 64 10.55 -16.94 -5.91
N GLN A 65 11.22 -16.45 -6.97
CA GLN A 65 12.57 -16.86 -7.36
C GLN A 65 13.49 -15.64 -7.50
N PRO A 66 14.10 -15.16 -6.39
CA PRO A 66 14.91 -13.93 -6.39
C PRO A 66 16.06 -13.95 -7.39
N LYS A 67 16.73 -15.11 -7.55
CA LYS A 67 17.83 -15.25 -8.51
C LYS A 67 17.36 -15.01 -9.93
N ARG A 68 16.24 -15.62 -10.34
CA ARG A 68 15.64 -15.39 -11.66
C ARG A 68 15.26 -13.92 -11.87
N ALA A 69 14.69 -13.28 -10.85
CA ALA A 69 14.35 -11.88 -10.90
C ALA A 69 15.57 -10.98 -11.16
N LEU A 70 16.68 -11.26 -10.50
CA LEU A 70 17.94 -10.55 -10.73
C LEU A 70 18.50 -10.82 -12.14
N GLU A 71 18.48 -12.06 -12.60
CA GLU A 71 18.92 -12.45 -13.96
C GLU A 71 18.16 -11.67 -15.05
N ILE A 72 16.86 -11.41 -14.87
CA ILE A 72 16.07 -10.57 -15.82
C ILE A 72 16.63 -9.15 -15.88
N ALA A 73 16.86 -8.52 -14.73
CA ALA A 73 17.33 -7.14 -14.65
C ALA A 73 18.77 -7.01 -15.23
N GLU A 74 19.65 -7.93 -14.87
CA GLU A 74 21.04 -7.95 -15.36
C GLU A 74 21.11 -8.22 -16.87
N ALA A 75 20.32 -9.17 -17.38
CA ALA A 75 20.29 -9.48 -18.81
C ALA A 75 19.79 -8.30 -19.65
N LEU A 76 18.81 -7.54 -19.20
CA LEU A 76 18.34 -6.35 -19.91
C LEU A 76 19.39 -5.24 -19.92
N ARG A 77 20.09 -5.02 -18.81
CA ARG A 77 21.21 -4.07 -18.73
C ARG A 77 22.35 -4.46 -19.64
N ALA A 78 22.68 -5.75 -19.71
CA ALA A 78 23.72 -6.26 -20.61
C ALA A 78 23.42 -6.00 -22.09
N ARG A 79 22.13 -5.77 -22.46
CA ARG A 79 21.72 -5.35 -23.80
C ARG A 79 21.80 -3.82 -24.02
N GLY A 80 22.32 -3.07 -23.05
CA GLY A 80 22.51 -1.62 -23.13
C GLY A 80 21.20 -0.84 -23.01
N VAL A 81 20.16 -1.40 -22.40
CA VAL A 81 18.91 -0.70 -22.08
C VAL A 81 19.04 -0.04 -20.72
N ASP A 82 18.84 1.28 -20.67
CA ASP A 82 18.70 2.01 -19.41
C ASP A 82 17.23 2.01 -18.97
N PHE A 83 17.00 1.58 -17.74
CA PHE A 83 15.64 1.42 -17.22
C PHE A 83 15.61 1.44 -15.69
N THR A 84 14.40 1.67 -15.19
CA THR A 84 14.03 1.44 -13.80
C THR A 84 12.88 0.42 -13.72
N PHE A 85 12.69 -0.20 -12.56
CA PHE A 85 11.59 -1.15 -12.41
C PHE A 85 11.05 -1.23 -10.99
N ALA A 86 9.88 -1.85 -10.88
CA ALA A 86 9.17 -2.11 -9.65
C ALA A 86 8.42 -3.45 -9.72
N PHE A 87 8.12 -4.04 -8.57
CA PHE A 87 7.35 -5.28 -8.45
C PHE A 87 6.62 -5.39 -7.12
N LEU A 88 5.69 -6.35 -7.04
CA LEU A 88 4.95 -6.70 -5.84
C LEU A 88 5.46 -8.03 -5.26
N THR A 89 5.56 -8.11 -3.94
CA THR A 89 5.91 -9.35 -3.23
C THR A 89 5.48 -9.32 -1.76
N ARG A 90 5.61 -10.47 -1.09
CA ARG A 90 5.34 -10.64 0.34
C ARG A 90 6.52 -10.16 1.20
N ALA A 91 6.24 -9.74 2.42
CA ALA A 91 7.27 -9.32 3.38
C ALA A 91 8.31 -10.42 3.68
N ASP A 92 7.85 -11.66 3.93
CA ASP A 92 8.75 -12.79 4.20
C ASP A 92 9.70 -13.09 3.04
N GLN A 93 9.26 -12.85 1.80
CA GLN A 93 10.11 -13.02 0.61
C GLN A 93 11.18 -11.92 0.52
N ILE A 94 10.85 -10.70 0.94
CA ILE A 94 11.83 -9.61 1.05
C ILE A 94 12.93 -10.01 2.04
N VAL A 95 12.54 -10.50 3.22
CA VAL A 95 13.49 -10.95 4.26
C VAL A 95 14.38 -12.09 3.76
N LYS A 96 13.78 -13.15 3.18
CA LYS A 96 14.52 -14.29 2.59
C LYS A 96 15.45 -13.88 1.47
N GLY A 97 15.08 -12.84 0.74
CA GLY A 97 15.83 -12.31 -0.40
C GLY A 97 16.75 -11.14 -0.07
N GLU A 98 16.96 -10.76 1.19
CA GLU A 98 17.72 -9.57 1.61
C GLU A 98 19.02 -9.35 0.84
N LYS A 99 19.82 -10.40 0.68
CA LYS A 99 21.12 -10.35 -0.01
C LYS A 99 21.08 -9.88 -1.47
N TYR A 100 19.91 -9.92 -2.12
CA TYR A 100 19.76 -9.52 -3.51
C TYR A 100 19.46 -8.02 -3.68
N PHE A 101 18.98 -7.34 -2.65
CA PHE A 101 18.52 -5.95 -2.77
C PHE A 101 19.60 -4.95 -3.18
N PRO A 102 20.86 -5.04 -2.72
CA PRO A 102 21.93 -4.18 -3.24
C PRO A 102 22.10 -4.30 -4.76
N ALA A 103 22.07 -5.53 -5.29
CA ALA A 103 22.19 -5.77 -6.73
C ALA A 103 20.92 -5.30 -7.48
N PHE A 104 19.73 -5.50 -6.94
CA PHE A 104 18.50 -4.97 -7.51
C PHE A 104 18.50 -3.44 -7.57
N ARG A 105 18.95 -2.77 -6.51
CA ARG A 105 19.05 -1.31 -6.51
C ARG A 105 20.00 -0.80 -7.59
N GLN A 106 21.14 -1.43 -7.73
CA GLN A 106 22.10 -1.14 -8.81
C GLN A 106 21.50 -1.42 -10.19
N ALA A 107 20.70 -2.49 -10.32
CA ALA A 107 20.01 -2.84 -11.55
C ALA A 107 18.82 -1.93 -11.89
N GLY A 108 18.45 -0.98 -11.04
CA GLY A 108 17.41 0.03 -11.32
C GLY A 108 16.10 -0.16 -10.58
N LEU A 109 16.05 -1.02 -9.56
CA LEU A 109 14.87 -1.13 -8.69
C LEU A 109 14.58 0.20 -8.01
N ARG A 110 13.32 0.68 -8.09
CA ARG A 110 12.87 1.93 -7.49
C ARG A 110 11.96 1.73 -6.30
N TYR A 111 10.95 0.89 -6.44
CA TYR A 111 10.07 0.56 -5.34
C TYR A 111 9.63 -0.90 -5.38
N VAL A 112 9.20 -1.39 -4.22
CA VAL A 112 8.60 -2.71 -4.04
C VAL A 112 7.25 -2.53 -3.37
N GLY A 113 6.21 -3.11 -3.97
CA GLY A 113 4.94 -3.32 -3.30
C GLY A 113 5.10 -4.45 -2.30
N ALA A 114 5.05 -4.10 -1.02
CA ALA A 114 5.24 -5.02 0.09
C ALA A 114 3.91 -5.38 0.73
N GLY A 115 3.46 -6.61 0.52
CA GLY A 115 2.27 -7.14 1.19
C GLY A 115 2.56 -7.40 2.66
N LEU A 116 2.35 -6.42 3.52
CA LEU A 116 2.48 -6.53 4.98
C LEU A 116 1.19 -7.05 5.61
N GLU A 117 0.07 -6.59 5.13
CA GLU A 117 -1.33 -6.83 5.50
C GLU A 117 -1.70 -6.32 6.90
N SER A 118 -0.88 -6.52 7.95
CA SER A 118 -1.21 -6.10 9.30
C SER A 118 0.03 -5.90 10.18
N GLY A 119 -0.07 -5.04 11.18
CA GLY A 119 0.83 -4.92 12.32
C GLY A 119 0.35 -5.71 13.54
N SER A 120 -0.75 -6.47 13.43
CA SER A 120 -1.25 -7.39 14.46
C SER A 120 -0.96 -8.83 14.07
N GLN A 121 -0.29 -9.59 14.95
CA GLN A 121 -0.03 -11.01 14.71
C GLN A 121 -1.34 -11.80 14.62
N GLY A 122 -2.32 -11.48 15.48
CA GLY A 122 -3.63 -12.14 15.45
C GLY A 122 -4.35 -11.97 14.11
N SER A 123 -4.25 -10.78 13.49
CA SER A 123 -4.79 -10.55 12.15
C SER A 123 -4.00 -11.32 11.07
N LEU A 124 -2.66 -11.32 11.12
CA LEU A 124 -1.82 -12.10 10.19
C LEU A 124 -2.13 -13.60 10.24
N ASP A 125 -2.36 -14.13 11.43
CA ASP A 125 -2.71 -15.54 11.63
C ASP A 125 -4.10 -15.88 11.05
N ARG A 126 -5.11 -15.05 11.29
CA ARG A 126 -6.46 -15.22 10.71
C ARG A 126 -6.45 -15.11 9.18
N LEU A 127 -5.64 -14.22 8.62
CA LEU A 127 -5.44 -14.08 7.17
C LEU A 127 -4.59 -15.22 6.57
N ASN A 128 -4.08 -16.14 7.38
CA ASN A 128 -3.12 -17.17 6.98
C ASN A 128 -1.97 -16.62 6.13
N LYS A 129 -1.45 -15.46 6.59
CA LYS A 129 -0.37 -14.79 5.87
C LYS A 129 0.96 -15.55 5.99
N GLU A 130 1.10 -16.41 7.02
CA GLU A 130 2.32 -17.19 7.30
C GLU A 130 3.57 -16.28 7.37
N THR A 131 3.44 -15.13 8.05
CA THR A 131 4.50 -14.15 8.30
C THR A 131 4.32 -13.56 9.69
N THR A 132 5.34 -12.91 10.23
CA THR A 132 5.29 -12.25 11.53
C THR A 132 5.36 -10.74 11.41
N VAL A 133 4.95 -10.04 12.48
CA VAL A 133 5.08 -8.58 12.56
C VAL A 133 6.55 -8.15 12.49
N GLU A 134 7.46 -8.96 13.06
CA GLU A 134 8.90 -8.75 13.00
C GLU A 134 9.43 -8.87 11.57
N GLU A 135 8.93 -9.85 10.78
CA GLU A 135 9.29 -9.97 9.37
C GLU A 135 8.77 -8.77 8.55
N ASN A 136 7.56 -8.27 8.86
CA ASN A 136 7.04 -7.05 8.25
C ASN A 136 7.96 -5.84 8.54
N SER A 137 8.36 -5.65 9.80
CA SER A 137 9.31 -4.61 10.20
C SER A 137 10.66 -4.78 9.50
N ARG A 138 11.18 -6.00 9.47
CA ARG A 138 12.46 -6.31 8.83
C ARG A 138 12.41 -6.02 7.32
N ALA A 139 11.32 -6.37 6.64
CA ALA A 139 11.14 -6.10 5.22
C ALA A 139 11.22 -4.60 4.91
N LEU A 140 10.57 -3.75 5.70
CA LEU A 140 10.66 -2.29 5.55
C LEU A 140 12.09 -1.79 5.74
N HIS A 141 12.80 -2.25 6.77
CA HIS A 141 14.18 -1.85 7.02
C HIS A 141 15.13 -2.28 5.90
N ILE A 142 14.91 -3.47 5.31
CA ILE A 142 15.70 -3.94 4.15
C ILE A 142 15.49 -3.01 2.96
N LEU A 143 14.25 -2.67 2.64
CA LEU A 143 13.94 -1.80 1.50
C LEU A 143 14.56 -0.41 1.70
N TRP A 144 14.31 0.24 2.82
CA TRP A 144 14.82 1.58 3.12
C TRP A 144 16.34 1.61 3.24
N GLY A 145 16.94 0.59 3.85
CA GLY A 145 18.40 0.47 3.97
C GLY A 145 19.11 0.31 2.62
N ASN A 146 18.38 -0.09 1.56
CA ASN A 146 18.87 -0.17 0.19
C ASN A 146 18.38 0.98 -0.71
N ASP A 147 17.82 2.05 -0.14
CA ASP A 147 17.27 3.19 -0.90
C ASP A 147 16.19 2.74 -1.92
N VAL A 148 15.35 1.76 -1.52
CA VAL A 148 14.20 1.27 -2.27
C VAL A 148 12.93 1.73 -1.56
N ALA A 149 12.05 2.41 -2.28
CA ALA A 149 10.77 2.82 -1.72
C ALA A 149 9.87 1.60 -1.45
N ALA A 150 9.14 1.62 -0.34
CA ALA A 150 8.13 0.63 -0.04
C ALA A 150 6.75 1.16 -0.43
N GLN A 151 6.00 0.44 -1.25
CA GLN A 151 4.57 0.61 -1.38
C GLN A 151 3.92 -0.47 -0.51
N VAL A 152 3.17 -0.03 0.51
CA VAL A 152 2.67 -0.93 1.54
C VAL A 152 1.24 -1.34 1.25
N ASP A 153 1.00 -2.64 1.12
CA ASP A 153 -0.34 -3.21 1.12
C ASP A 153 -0.72 -3.61 2.55
N PHE A 154 -1.92 -3.19 2.98
CA PHE A 154 -2.36 -3.31 4.36
C PHE A 154 -3.87 -3.58 4.43
N ILE A 155 -4.31 -4.41 5.36
CA ILE A 155 -5.70 -4.73 5.66
C ILE A 155 -5.98 -4.28 7.08
N MET A 156 -6.49 -3.05 7.23
CA MET A 156 -6.78 -2.49 8.55
C MET A 156 -8.00 -3.14 9.18
N PHE A 157 -9.01 -3.45 8.33
CA PHE A 157 -10.29 -4.00 8.76
C PHE A 157 -10.59 -5.30 8.02
N GLU A 158 -10.84 -6.38 8.75
CA GLU A 158 -11.35 -7.66 8.26
C GLU A 158 -12.50 -8.14 9.16
N PRO A 159 -13.29 -9.15 8.79
CA PRO A 159 -14.51 -9.53 9.52
C PRO A 159 -14.35 -9.75 11.03
N ASN A 160 -13.18 -10.24 11.45
CA ASN A 160 -12.89 -10.61 12.84
C ASN A 160 -11.97 -9.58 13.54
N THR A 161 -11.72 -8.43 12.92
CA THR A 161 -10.89 -7.37 13.52
C THR A 161 -11.39 -7.00 14.90
N THR A 162 -10.49 -6.97 15.88
CA THR A 162 -10.72 -6.50 17.24
C THR A 162 -10.18 -5.08 17.42
N VAL A 163 -10.56 -4.42 18.50
CA VAL A 163 -9.98 -3.11 18.86
C VAL A 163 -8.49 -3.24 19.16
N GLU A 164 -8.07 -4.35 19.76
CA GLU A 164 -6.66 -4.64 20.02
C GLU A 164 -5.85 -4.77 18.73
N ASP A 165 -6.39 -5.44 17.69
CA ASP A 165 -5.76 -5.48 16.36
C ASP A 165 -5.58 -4.06 15.80
N LEU A 166 -6.59 -3.21 15.92
CA LEU A 166 -6.51 -1.83 15.45
C LEU A 166 -5.42 -1.04 16.18
N GLU A 167 -5.30 -1.21 17.50
CA GLU A 167 -4.26 -0.56 18.30
C GLU A 167 -2.87 -1.03 17.89
N GLN A 168 -2.65 -2.35 17.76
CA GLN A 168 -1.39 -2.92 17.30
C GLN A 168 -1.04 -2.44 15.89
N ASN A 169 -2.02 -2.36 15.00
CA ASN A 169 -1.85 -1.78 13.66
C ASN A 169 -1.43 -0.31 13.71
N MET A 170 -2.04 0.48 14.59
CA MET A 170 -1.69 1.90 14.76
C MET A 170 -0.29 2.08 15.33
N ASP A 171 0.12 1.25 16.30
CA ASP A 171 1.46 1.26 16.86
C ASP A 171 2.51 0.87 15.81
N PHE A 172 2.21 -0.13 14.98
CA PHE A 172 3.05 -0.51 13.85
C PHE A 172 3.20 0.62 12.83
N ILE A 173 2.09 1.26 12.43
CA ILE A 173 2.08 2.38 11.50
C ILE A 173 2.91 3.56 12.05
N GLU A 174 2.77 3.87 13.35
CA GLU A 174 3.48 4.96 14.01
C GLU A 174 4.98 4.67 14.12
N SER A 175 5.35 3.46 14.56
CA SER A 175 6.76 3.07 14.74
C SER A 175 7.56 3.04 13.44
N HIS A 176 6.90 2.84 12.30
CA HIS A 176 7.53 2.81 10.97
C HIS A 176 7.29 4.09 10.14
N GLY A 177 6.67 5.12 10.72
CA GLY A 177 6.42 6.37 10.02
C GLY A 177 5.45 6.27 8.85
N LEU A 178 4.54 5.28 8.85
CA LEU A 178 3.59 5.02 7.76
C LEU A 178 2.30 5.84 7.86
N PHE A 179 2.17 6.70 8.87
CA PHE A 179 0.94 7.47 9.15
C PHE A 179 0.54 8.47 8.06
N GLY A 180 1.50 8.96 7.27
CA GLY A 180 1.27 9.84 6.11
C GLY A 180 1.24 9.10 4.78
N TYR A 181 1.09 7.77 4.79
CA TYR A 181 1.07 6.95 3.59
C TYR A 181 -0.20 7.18 2.75
N PHE A 182 -0.04 7.29 1.43
CA PHE A 182 -1.16 7.52 0.52
C PHE A 182 -1.16 6.46 -0.61
N PRO A 183 -2.30 5.83 -0.96
CA PRO A 183 -3.61 5.96 -0.27
C PRO A 183 -3.55 5.51 1.19
N PRO A 184 -4.41 6.05 2.07
CA PRO A 184 -4.30 5.79 3.51
C PRO A 184 -4.61 4.34 3.85
N ILE A 185 -3.59 3.63 4.29
CA ILE A 185 -3.69 2.22 4.68
C ILE A 185 -4.68 1.98 5.82
N ILE A 186 -4.90 3.00 6.65
CA ILE A 186 -5.85 2.94 7.78
C ILE A 186 -7.33 2.88 7.36
N LEU A 187 -7.66 3.15 6.11
CA LEU A 187 -9.02 3.04 5.57
C LEU A 187 -9.27 1.68 4.89
N SER A 188 -8.22 0.89 4.70
CA SER A 188 -8.31 -0.36 3.95
C SER A 188 -9.19 -1.39 4.65
N THR A 189 -10.08 -1.99 3.87
CA THR A 189 -11.03 -3.01 4.35
C THR A 189 -10.89 -4.23 3.45
N LEU A 190 -10.85 -5.41 4.05
CA LEU A 190 -10.77 -6.67 3.32
C LEU A 190 -11.93 -6.80 2.34
N ALA A 191 -11.63 -7.09 1.08
CA ALA A 191 -12.62 -7.45 0.08
C ALA A 191 -12.83 -8.99 0.09
N LEU A 192 -14.07 -9.43 0.31
CA LEU A 192 -14.44 -10.84 0.30
C LEU A 192 -14.67 -11.33 -1.14
N PHE A 193 -13.61 -11.66 -1.85
CA PHE A 193 -13.68 -12.14 -3.22
C PHE A 193 -14.23 -13.57 -3.34
N PRO A 194 -14.94 -13.91 -4.44
CA PRO A 194 -15.43 -15.24 -4.68
C PRO A 194 -14.33 -16.32 -4.60
N GLY A 195 -14.63 -17.45 -3.94
CA GLY A 195 -13.74 -18.58 -3.82
C GLY A 195 -12.58 -18.40 -2.81
N THR A 196 -12.55 -17.30 -2.07
CA THR A 196 -11.58 -17.11 -0.99
C THR A 196 -12.05 -17.74 0.31
N ARG A 197 -11.11 -18.26 1.10
CA ARG A 197 -11.41 -18.84 2.41
C ARG A 197 -12.06 -17.84 3.36
N SER A 198 -11.58 -16.58 3.37
CA SER A 198 -12.17 -15.50 4.17
C SER A 198 -13.64 -15.25 3.83
N ARG A 199 -14.03 -15.40 2.53
CA ARG A 199 -15.44 -15.30 2.12
C ARG A 199 -16.25 -16.48 2.62
N GLU A 200 -15.77 -17.73 2.43
CA GLU A 200 -16.45 -18.94 2.89
C GLU A 200 -16.71 -18.89 4.40
N GLU A 201 -15.73 -18.43 5.19
CA GLU A 201 -15.85 -18.29 6.64
C GLU A 201 -16.87 -17.21 7.03
N ALA A 202 -16.88 -16.06 6.34
CA ALA A 202 -17.86 -15.00 6.58
C ALA A 202 -19.28 -15.41 6.20
N GLU A 203 -19.46 -16.14 5.10
CA GLU A 203 -20.75 -16.72 4.69
C GLU A 203 -21.24 -17.77 5.71
N ALA A 204 -20.36 -18.67 6.14
CA ALA A 204 -20.68 -19.71 7.14
C ALA A 204 -21.04 -19.09 8.50
N ALA A 205 -20.43 -17.98 8.87
CA ALA A 205 -20.75 -17.23 10.09
C ALA A 205 -22.03 -16.37 9.95
N GLY A 206 -22.63 -16.30 8.76
CA GLY A 206 -23.84 -15.50 8.50
C GLY A 206 -23.61 -13.99 8.56
N ILE A 207 -22.38 -13.53 8.44
CA ILE A 207 -22.04 -12.11 8.53
C ILE A 207 -21.84 -11.44 7.17
N ALA A 208 -21.64 -12.22 6.09
CA ALA A 208 -21.56 -11.71 4.73
C ALA A 208 -22.94 -11.60 4.09
N PHE A 209 -23.17 -10.55 3.31
CA PHE A 209 -24.46 -10.32 2.64
C PHE A 209 -24.23 -9.72 1.24
N GLY A 210 -25.19 -9.91 0.32
CA GLY A 210 -25.16 -9.37 -1.04
C GLY A 210 -25.07 -10.42 -2.13
N SER A 211 -24.55 -10.03 -3.31
CA SER A 211 -24.51 -10.87 -4.50
C SER A 211 -23.27 -11.78 -4.53
N VAL A 212 -23.44 -13.00 -5.06
CA VAL A 212 -22.33 -13.96 -5.25
C VAL A 212 -21.26 -13.50 -6.26
N HIS A 213 -21.56 -12.53 -7.11
CA HIS A 213 -20.67 -12.12 -8.20
C HIS A 213 -19.76 -10.92 -7.86
N GLU A 214 -19.92 -10.33 -6.67
CA GLU A 214 -19.19 -9.15 -6.23
C GLU A 214 -18.41 -9.43 -4.96
N SER A 215 -17.51 -8.51 -4.59
CA SER A 215 -16.96 -8.48 -3.25
C SER A 215 -18.11 -8.29 -2.26
N LEU A 216 -18.30 -9.26 -1.35
CA LEU A 216 -19.42 -9.20 -0.41
C LEU A 216 -19.13 -8.18 0.69
N PRO A 217 -20.06 -7.26 0.97
CA PRO A 217 -20.09 -6.53 2.22
C PRO A 217 -20.33 -7.48 3.40
N TYR A 218 -19.88 -7.10 4.58
CA TYR A 218 -20.00 -7.92 5.78
C TYR A 218 -20.18 -7.09 7.04
N HIS A 219 -20.74 -7.73 8.07
CA HIS A 219 -20.74 -7.21 9.43
C HIS A 219 -19.50 -7.67 10.18
N PHE A 220 -18.93 -6.80 11.00
CA PHE A 220 -17.84 -7.19 11.91
C PHE A 220 -18.40 -8.03 13.05
N GLN A 221 -17.67 -9.08 13.45
CA GLN A 221 -18.05 -9.88 14.62
C GLN A 221 -17.79 -9.15 15.92
N ASN A 222 -16.79 -8.29 15.97
CA ASN A 222 -16.51 -7.45 17.12
C ASN A 222 -17.28 -6.14 17.04
N HIS A 223 -18.23 -5.93 17.97
CA HIS A 223 -19.09 -4.75 17.98
C HIS A 223 -18.33 -3.44 18.17
N ASP A 224 -17.26 -3.43 18.97
CA ASP A 224 -16.46 -2.23 19.20
C ASP A 224 -15.63 -1.86 17.96
N ALA A 225 -15.05 -2.84 17.28
CA ALA A 225 -14.38 -2.61 15.99
C ALA A 225 -15.35 -2.14 14.90
N ALA A 226 -16.57 -2.73 14.83
CA ALA A 226 -17.63 -2.28 13.94
C ALA A 226 -17.97 -0.80 14.19
N ARG A 227 -18.10 -0.41 15.46
CA ARG A 227 -18.37 0.97 15.86
C ARG A 227 -17.26 1.93 15.47
N VAL A 228 -16.00 1.55 15.70
CA VAL A 228 -14.82 2.31 15.25
C VAL A 228 -14.86 2.54 13.74
N LYS A 229 -15.16 1.49 12.96
CA LYS A 229 -15.27 1.58 11.50
C LYS A 229 -16.38 2.53 11.05
N VAL A 230 -17.57 2.42 11.66
CA VAL A 230 -18.71 3.31 11.36
C VAL A 230 -18.38 4.78 11.65
N LEU A 231 -17.73 5.06 12.78
CA LEU A 231 -17.31 6.41 13.15
C LEU A 231 -16.27 6.98 12.17
N LEU A 232 -15.32 6.14 11.77
CA LEU A 232 -14.31 6.51 10.79
C LEU A 232 -14.95 6.82 9.42
N ASP A 233 -15.84 5.94 8.93
CA ASP A 233 -16.50 6.09 7.64
C ASP A 233 -17.42 7.34 7.61
N GLN A 234 -18.19 7.55 8.65
CA GLN A 234 -19.03 8.75 8.76
C GLN A 234 -18.19 10.03 8.77
N SER A 235 -17.08 10.00 9.50
CA SER A 235 -16.16 11.13 9.57
C SER A 235 -15.52 11.41 8.21
N MET A 236 -15.00 10.38 7.55
CA MET A 236 -14.42 10.51 6.21
C MET A 236 -15.48 10.88 5.17
N GLY A 237 -16.72 10.41 5.30
CA GLY A 237 -17.85 10.81 4.44
C GLY A 237 -18.12 12.31 4.44
N THR A 238 -17.76 13.02 5.51
CA THR A 238 -17.99 14.48 5.64
C THR A 238 -16.98 15.32 4.83
N PHE A 239 -15.71 14.91 4.80
CA PHE A 239 -14.64 15.70 4.15
C PHE A 239 -13.72 14.88 3.23
N GLY A 240 -13.86 13.57 3.24
CA GLY A 240 -12.90 12.65 2.62
C GLY A 240 -12.73 12.86 1.12
N ALA A 241 -13.79 13.17 0.37
CA ALA A 241 -13.69 13.46 -1.06
C ALA A 241 -12.82 14.68 -1.33
N ALA A 242 -13.10 15.81 -0.66
CA ALA A 242 -12.33 17.04 -0.81
C ALA A 242 -10.88 16.89 -0.29
N TRP A 243 -10.68 16.09 0.76
CA TRP A 243 -9.37 15.75 1.27
C TRP A 243 -8.59 14.92 0.24
N TYR A 244 -9.21 13.89 -0.34
CA TYR A 244 -8.60 13.01 -1.32
C TYR A 244 -8.13 13.77 -2.57
N GLU A 245 -9.01 14.61 -3.13
CA GLU A 245 -8.68 15.48 -4.27
C GLU A 245 -7.48 16.39 -3.95
N LEU A 246 -7.50 17.06 -2.80
CA LEU A 246 -6.42 17.96 -2.41
C LEU A 246 -5.07 17.23 -2.23
N VAL A 247 -5.08 16.03 -1.65
CA VAL A 247 -3.87 15.22 -1.44
C VAL A 247 -3.29 14.76 -2.77
N ILE A 248 -4.13 14.28 -3.71
CA ILE A 248 -3.68 13.89 -5.06
C ILE A 248 -3.11 15.10 -5.81
N ASP A 249 -3.83 16.20 -5.85
CA ASP A 249 -3.37 17.41 -6.51
C ASP A 249 -2.02 17.89 -5.99
N LEU A 250 -1.83 17.81 -4.68
CA LEU A 250 -0.58 18.21 -4.05
C LEU A 250 0.55 17.21 -4.32
N GLN A 251 0.24 15.91 -4.37
CA GLN A 251 1.20 14.87 -4.74
C GLN A 251 1.71 15.05 -6.19
N ASP A 252 0.79 15.30 -7.11
CA ASP A 252 1.13 15.52 -8.52
C ASP A 252 1.95 16.81 -8.71
N GLU A 253 1.60 17.87 -7.99
CA GLU A 253 2.36 19.12 -7.99
C GLU A 253 3.77 18.91 -7.45
N LEU A 254 3.91 18.22 -6.30
CA LEU A 254 5.20 17.87 -5.73
C LEU A 254 6.07 17.08 -6.70
N ALA A 255 5.53 16.05 -7.34
CA ALA A 255 6.26 15.25 -8.32
C ALA A 255 6.76 16.10 -9.50
N ARG A 256 5.94 17.03 -10.00
CA ARG A 256 6.35 17.98 -11.06
C ARG A 256 7.50 18.88 -10.61
N ARG A 257 7.41 19.47 -9.40
CA ARG A 257 8.41 20.38 -8.87
C ARG A 257 9.73 19.69 -8.53
N GLU A 258 9.67 18.46 -8.02
CA GLU A 258 10.86 17.63 -7.81
C GLU A 258 11.58 17.34 -9.13
N ALA A 259 10.84 16.97 -10.17
CA ALA A 259 11.40 16.74 -11.50
C ALA A 259 12.00 18.04 -12.11
N GLU A 260 11.45 19.22 -11.81
CA GLU A 260 12.02 20.51 -12.20
C GLU A 260 13.36 20.78 -11.45
N LEU A 261 13.41 20.52 -10.15
CA LEU A 261 14.64 20.65 -9.35
C LEU A 261 15.74 19.70 -9.84
N GLU A 262 15.41 18.46 -10.15
CA GLU A 262 16.37 17.50 -10.69
C GLU A 262 16.94 17.96 -12.04
N ARG A 263 16.10 18.42 -12.96
CA ARG A 263 16.52 18.93 -14.28
C ARG A 263 17.38 20.21 -14.19
N ALA A 264 17.14 21.02 -13.18
CA ALA A 264 17.86 22.28 -12.99
C ALA A 264 19.23 22.10 -12.29
N ASN A 265 19.66 20.86 -12.01
CA ASN A 265 20.93 20.57 -11.30
C ASN A 265 21.14 21.42 -10.02
N GLY A 266 20.06 21.70 -9.30
CA GLY A 266 20.11 22.48 -8.05
C GLY A 266 20.29 23.99 -8.22
N HIS A 267 20.30 24.55 -9.44
CA HIS A 267 20.46 25.99 -9.68
C HIS A 267 19.23 26.85 -9.34
N THR A 268 18.12 26.27 -8.97
CA THR A 268 16.89 26.98 -8.57
C THR A 268 16.78 27.10 -7.05
N SER A 269 17.62 27.96 -6.44
CA SER A 269 17.63 28.16 -4.98
C SER A 269 16.30 28.64 -4.39
N GLN A 270 15.43 29.26 -5.19
CA GLN A 270 14.12 29.76 -4.74
C GLN A 270 13.04 28.67 -4.70
N LEU A 271 13.11 27.64 -5.57
CA LEU A 271 12.12 26.57 -5.64
C LEU A 271 12.25 25.56 -4.49
N LEU A 272 13.48 25.29 -4.04
CA LEU A 272 13.75 24.28 -3.01
C LEU A 272 13.03 24.53 -1.67
N PRO A 273 13.00 25.76 -1.10
CA PRO A 273 12.22 26.02 0.11
C PRO A 273 10.72 25.77 -0.07
N LEU A 274 10.16 26.15 -1.22
CA LEU A 274 8.74 25.97 -1.53
C LEU A 274 8.36 24.50 -1.65
N VAL A 275 9.21 23.69 -2.30
CA VAL A 275 9.01 22.23 -2.38
C VAL A 275 9.08 21.58 -1.00
N ARG A 276 9.98 22.03 -0.13
CA ARG A 276 10.05 21.55 1.27
C ARG A 276 8.79 21.91 2.05
N GLU A 277 8.30 23.14 1.91
CA GLU A 277 7.06 23.59 2.54
C GLU A 277 5.86 22.75 2.05
N MET A 278 5.75 22.52 0.72
CA MET A 278 4.72 21.65 0.15
C MET A 278 4.78 20.21 0.69
N LYS A 279 5.97 19.64 0.85
CA LYS A 279 6.14 18.30 1.45
C LYS A 279 5.62 18.23 2.88
N LEU A 280 5.85 19.27 3.67
CA LEU A 280 5.32 19.35 5.04
C LEU A 280 3.79 19.40 5.04
N GLU A 281 3.19 20.21 4.17
CA GLU A 281 1.72 20.30 4.04
C GLU A 281 1.13 18.98 3.52
N TYR A 282 1.77 18.33 2.54
CA TYR A 282 1.38 17.02 2.05
C TYR A 282 1.40 15.98 3.18
N SER A 283 2.50 15.89 3.93
CA SER A 283 2.64 14.96 5.04
C SER A 283 1.58 15.20 6.12
N GLY A 284 1.32 16.46 6.46
CA GLY A 284 0.27 16.84 7.40
C GLY A 284 -1.12 16.44 6.92
N LEU A 285 -1.46 16.73 5.68
CA LEU A 285 -2.74 16.35 5.08
C LEU A 285 -2.90 14.83 4.97
N ALA A 286 -1.89 14.12 4.50
CA ALA A 286 -1.91 12.68 4.34
C ALA A 286 -2.08 11.94 5.68
N SER A 287 -1.60 12.53 6.77
CA SER A 287 -1.73 11.96 8.13
C SER A 287 -3.08 12.19 8.80
N LEU A 288 -3.96 13.05 8.28
CA LEU A 288 -5.24 13.36 8.93
C LEU A 288 -6.13 12.14 9.21
N PRO A 289 -6.31 11.18 8.29
CA PRO A 289 -7.07 9.97 8.58
C PRO A 289 -6.48 9.14 9.73
N TYR A 290 -5.14 9.04 9.80
CA TYR A 290 -4.46 8.38 10.92
C TYR A 290 -4.75 9.06 12.26
N LEU A 291 -4.63 10.37 12.34
CA LEU A 291 -4.92 11.15 13.55
C LEU A 291 -6.38 11.02 13.96
N LEU A 292 -7.30 10.98 13.01
CA LEU A 292 -8.71 10.75 13.24
C LEU A 292 -8.97 9.38 13.88
N LEU A 293 -8.42 8.30 13.27
CA LEU A 293 -8.60 6.95 13.81
C LEU A 293 -7.97 6.82 15.21
N LYS A 294 -6.77 7.39 15.43
CA LYS A 294 -6.12 7.42 16.74
C LYS A 294 -7.00 8.07 17.81
N ARG A 295 -7.71 9.14 17.45
CA ARG A 295 -8.66 9.80 18.34
C ARG A 295 -9.91 8.96 18.59
N ILE A 296 -10.47 8.35 17.56
CA ILE A 296 -11.63 7.46 17.69
C ILE A 296 -11.32 6.28 18.63
N LEU A 297 -10.16 5.66 18.49
CA LEU A 297 -9.73 4.55 19.35
C LEU A 297 -9.55 4.99 20.81
N ARG A 298 -9.00 6.18 21.06
CA ARG A 298 -8.76 6.69 22.40
C ARG A 298 -10.06 7.14 23.10
N GLU A 299 -10.91 7.86 22.41
CA GLU A 299 -12.08 8.54 22.97
C GLU A 299 -13.39 7.77 22.73
N GLY A 300 -13.47 6.97 21.65
CA GLY A 300 -14.66 6.21 21.27
C GLY A 300 -14.97 4.98 22.14
N ARG A 301 -14.05 4.59 23.04
CA ARG A 301 -14.26 3.48 23.99
C ARG A 301 -15.22 3.82 25.13
N GLN A 302 -15.52 5.09 25.35
CA GLN A 302 -16.42 5.48 26.45
C GLN A 302 -17.86 5.09 26.10
N ALA A 303 -18.54 4.40 27.03
CA ALA A 303 -19.92 3.95 26.86
C ALA A 303 -20.88 5.14 26.60
N GLY A 304 -21.79 4.96 25.62
CA GLY A 304 -22.81 5.98 25.33
C GLY A 304 -22.44 6.98 24.23
N PHE A 305 -21.60 6.59 23.30
CA PHE A 305 -21.19 7.47 22.19
C PHE A 305 -22.36 7.83 21.27
N GLU A 306 -22.93 9.01 21.50
CA GLU A 306 -24.03 9.57 20.71
C GLU A 306 -23.50 10.22 19.41
N PRO A 307 -24.32 10.38 18.34
CA PRO A 307 -23.94 11.06 17.10
C PRO A 307 -23.35 12.46 17.30
N LEU A 308 -23.77 13.17 18.33
CA LEU A 308 -23.20 14.47 18.67
C LEU A 308 -21.75 14.40 19.12
N GLN A 309 -21.38 13.35 19.84
CA GLN A 309 -19.99 13.13 20.27
C GLN A 309 -19.09 12.74 19.06
N ALA A 310 -19.61 11.99 18.08
CA ALA A 310 -18.93 11.73 16.83
C ALA A 310 -18.62 13.03 16.08
N ALA A 311 -19.58 13.96 16.01
CA ALA A 311 -19.37 15.27 15.40
C ALA A 311 -18.30 16.10 16.14
N LEU A 312 -18.28 16.04 17.46
CA LEU A 312 -17.25 16.72 18.28
C LEU A 312 -15.86 16.13 18.08
N LEU A 313 -15.74 14.81 17.92
CA LEU A 313 -14.47 14.16 17.61
C LEU A 313 -13.88 14.57 16.25
N MET A 314 -14.74 14.87 15.29
CA MET A 314 -14.32 15.31 13.95
C MET A 314 -13.82 16.75 13.89
N GLN A 315 -14.34 17.64 14.75
CA GLN A 315 -14.07 19.07 14.65
C GLN A 315 -12.59 19.45 14.56
N PRO A 316 -11.68 18.91 15.39
CA PRO A 316 -10.25 19.22 15.26
C PRO A 316 -9.66 18.77 13.93
N THR A 317 -10.07 17.61 13.40
CA THR A 317 -9.60 17.13 12.10
C THR A 317 -10.12 18.00 10.96
N LEU A 318 -11.36 18.42 11.00
CA LEU A 318 -11.94 19.39 10.04
C LEU A 318 -11.25 20.75 10.12
N PHE A 319 -10.94 21.21 11.32
CA PHE A 319 -10.19 22.45 11.51
C PHE A 319 -8.81 22.37 10.88
N GLU A 320 -8.04 21.30 11.16
CA GLU A 320 -6.72 21.08 10.58
C GLU A 320 -6.78 20.94 9.06
N PHE A 321 -7.78 20.23 8.52
CA PHE A 321 -7.98 20.12 7.08
C PHE A 321 -8.20 21.50 6.43
N ASN A 322 -9.08 22.33 6.99
CA ASN A 322 -9.34 23.66 6.45
C ASN A 322 -8.13 24.60 6.59
N ALA A 323 -7.40 24.51 7.70
CA ALA A 323 -6.16 25.25 7.89
C ALA A 323 -5.09 24.84 6.86
N ALA A 324 -4.91 23.54 6.62
CA ALA A 324 -3.97 23.03 5.62
C ALA A 324 -4.35 23.47 4.19
N ARG A 325 -5.62 23.47 3.81
CA ARG A 325 -6.09 24.01 2.53
C ARG A 325 -5.62 25.45 2.30
N LEU A 326 -5.74 26.29 3.31
CA LEU A 326 -5.30 27.69 3.24
C LEU A 326 -3.78 27.82 3.14
N ARG A 327 -3.01 26.95 3.84
CA ARG A 327 -1.56 26.94 3.74
C ARG A 327 -1.09 26.48 2.37
N VAL A 328 -1.67 25.41 1.82
CA VAL A 328 -1.38 24.94 0.46
C VAL A 328 -1.66 26.01 -0.60
N ALA A 329 -2.80 26.70 -0.50
CA ALA A 329 -3.12 27.79 -1.41
C ALA A 329 -2.04 28.89 -1.38
N ARG A 330 -1.61 29.31 -0.19
CA ARG A 330 -0.52 30.30 -0.04
C ARG A 330 0.83 29.85 -0.62
N VAL A 331 1.16 28.57 -0.51
CA VAL A 331 2.40 28.04 -1.12
C VAL A 331 2.28 28.05 -2.64
N ARG A 332 1.12 27.64 -3.18
CA ARG A 332 0.84 27.68 -4.63
C ARG A 332 0.90 29.09 -5.22
N ASP A 333 0.41 30.11 -4.51
CA ASP A 333 0.48 31.51 -4.94
C ASP A 333 1.93 32.06 -5.02
N ARG A 334 2.87 31.39 -4.39
CA ARG A 334 4.30 31.75 -4.38
C ARG A 334 5.13 30.94 -5.40
N LEU A 335 4.55 29.93 -6.03
CA LEU A 335 5.15 29.10 -7.08
C LEU A 335 4.94 29.69 -8.46
#